data_c912084a3e1eb088d046f93034bb8b17
#
_entry.id   c912084a3e1eb088d046f93034bb8b17
#
_cell.length_a   1.000
_cell.length_b   1.000
_cell.length_c   1.000
_cell.angle_alpha   90.00
_cell.angle_beta   90.00
_cell.angle_gamma   90.00
#
_symmetry.space_group_name_H-M   'P 1'
#
loop_
_entity.id
_entity.type
_entity.pdbx_description
1 polymer ?
#
loop_
_entity_poly.entity_id
_entity_poly.type
_entity_poly.pdbx_seq_one_letter_code
_entity_poly.pdbx_strand_id
1 'polypeptide(L)'
;TSAFRLDMGNGETMEIEGTGLTGDFHLVNLNGKASDNQSIITASKLSGTYSFTHKADNKMLYKAGFNYRYPGDATLCAITLPTTVENGTLALKGTIGADQGETLFENGDQVPAGTPMTIIATPSPGYSIKSFSVRQGNNNVTVDTDGSFTAPDGDFTVAAEFKPFR
;
A
#
# COMPACT_ATOMS: atom_id res chain seq x y z
N THR A 1 24.62 6.22 -7.58
CA THR A 1 23.64 5.12 -7.54
C THR A 1 24.36 3.80 -7.30
N SER A 2 23.89 3.07 -6.30
CA SER A 2 24.42 1.74 -5.98
C SER A 2 23.40 0.69 -6.37
N ALA A 3 23.90 -0.43 -6.87
CA ALA A 3 23.05 -1.58 -7.19
C ALA A 3 23.67 -2.85 -6.63
N PHE A 4 22.85 -3.72 -6.08
CA PHE A 4 23.28 -5.05 -5.65
C PHE A 4 22.16 -6.06 -5.86
N ARG A 5 22.50 -7.34 -5.81
CA ARG A 5 21.57 -8.41 -6.09
C ARG A 5 21.48 -9.36 -4.91
N LEU A 6 20.25 -9.82 -4.65
CA LEU A 6 19.97 -10.86 -3.67
C LEU A 6 19.53 -12.12 -4.40
N ASP A 7 20.10 -13.26 -3.99
CA ASP A 7 19.70 -14.56 -4.52
C ASP A 7 18.37 -14.97 -3.88
N MET A 8 17.35 -15.20 -4.72
CA MET A 8 16.03 -15.63 -4.27
C MET A 8 15.86 -17.15 -4.27
N GLY A 9 16.90 -17.89 -4.70
CA GLY A 9 16.80 -19.32 -4.94
C GLY A 9 16.35 -19.64 -6.35
N ASN A 10 16.51 -20.89 -6.76
CA ASN A 10 16.13 -21.38 -8.09
C ASN A 10 16.77 -20.60 -9.24
N GLY A 11 17.90 -19.93 -8.98
CA GLY A 11 18.59 -19.14 -10.02
C GLY A 11 18.01 -17.77 -10.26
N GLU A 12 16.99 -17.37 -9.55
CA GLU A 12 16.37 -16.04 -9.69
C GLU A 12 16.99 -15.04 -8.72
N THR A 13 17.01 -13.77 -9.11
CA THR A 13 17.61 -12.72 -8.30
C THR A 13 16.70 -11.50 -8.21
N MET A 14 16.85 -10.79 -7.11
CA MET A 14 16.26 -9.48 -6.86
C MET A 14 17.35 -8.43 -6.99
N GLU A 15 17.17 -7.44 -7.82
CA GLU A 15 18.10 -6.33 -7.95
C GLU A 15 17.58 -5.14 -7.15
N ILE A 16 18.46 -4.57 -6.32
CA ILE A 16 18.14 -3.41 -5.52
C ILE A 16 19.04 -2.27 -5.96
N GLU A 17 18.42 -1.18 -6.39
CA GLU A 17 19.11 0.06 -6.73
C GLU A 17 18.69 1.14 -5.77
N GLY A 18 19.62 1.99 -5.37
CA GLY A 18 19.29 3.07 -4.47
C GLY A 18 20.37 4.14 -4.37
N THR A 19 19.93 5.32 -4.00
CA THR A 19 20.78 6.46 -3.67
C THR A 19 20.41 6.93 -2.28
N GLY A 20 21.40 6.94 -1.36
CA GLY A 20 21.14 7.31 0.01
C GLY A 20 20.23 6.37 0.74
N LEU A 21 20.15 5.11 0.32
CA LEU A 21 19.29 4.12 0.95
C LEU A 21 19.78 3.80 2.35
N THR A 22 18.89 3.97 3.33
CA THR A 22 19.16 3.64 4.72
C THR A 22 17.96 2.89 5.30
N GLY A 23 18.22 2.11 6.34
CA GLY A 23 17.20 1.29 6.98
C GLY A 23 17.49 -0.19 6.81
N ASP A 24 16.64 -1.01 7.40
CA ASP A 24 16.78 -2.46 7.35
C ASP A 24 15.63 -3.07 6.54
N PHE A 25 15.95 -4.09 5.75
CA PHE A 25 14.93 -4.85 5.04
C PHE A 25 15.29 -6.33 5.02
N HIS A 26 14.29 -7.17 4.83
CA HIS A 26 14.44 -8.62 4.81
C HIS A 26 13.78 -9.23 3.60
N LEU A 27 14.49 -10.14 2.96
CA LEU A 27 13.95 -10.95 1.88
C LEU A 27 13.11 -12.07 2.50
N VAL A 28 11.83 -12.14 2.19
CA VAL A 28 10.91 -13.11 2.82
C VAL A 28 10.45 -14.21 1.89
N ASN A 29 10.79 -14.14 0.59
CA ASN A 29 10.56 -15.23 -0.35
C ASN A 29 11.90 -15.68 -0.91
N LEU A 30 12.33 -16.89 -0.53
CA LEU A 30 13.61 -17.46 -0.94
C LEU A 30 13.45 -18.54 -2.00
N ASN A 31 12.27 -18.70 -2.57
CA ASN A 31 12.01 -19.74 -3.56
C ASN A 31 12.29 -19.31 -4.99
N GLY A 32 12.60 -18.04 -5.21
CA GLY A 32 12.83 -17.49 -6.53
C GLY A 32 11.58 -17.32 -7.37
N LYS A 33 10.50 -17.95 -6.98
CA LYS A 33 9.23 -17.94 -7.68
C LYS A 33 8.23 -17.13 -6.89
N ALA A 34 7.55 -16.18 -7.54
CA ALA A 34 6.61 -15.29 -6.87
C ALA A 34 5.21 -15.42 -7.47
N SER A 35 4.21 -15.38 -6.62
CA SER A 35 2.80 -15.29 -7.01
C SER A 35 2.37 -13.83 -7.03
N ASP A 36 1.31 -13.53 -7.76
CA ASP A 36 0.76 -12.17 -7.82
C ASP A 36 0.52 -11.62 -6.41
N ASN A 37 1.02 -10.42 -6.17
CA ASN A 37 0.87 -9.69 -4.92
C ASN A 37 1.57 -10.32 -3.69
N GLN A 38 2.42 -11.30 -3.92
CA GLN A 38 3.16 -11.91 -2.82
C GLN A 38 4.20 -10.95 -2.25
N SER A 39 4.33 -10.91 -0.92
CA SER A 39 5.38 -10.13 -0.27
C SER A 39 6.74 -10.78 -0.51
N ILE A 40 7.67 -10.02 -1.05
CA ILE A 40 9.03 -10.48 -1.32
C ILE A 40 10.01 -9.87 -0.32
N ILE A 41 9.83 -8.61 0.01
CA ILE A 41 10.70 -7.88 0.93
C ILE A 41 9.82 -7.21 1.98
N THR A 42 10.26 -7.28 3.24
CA THR A 42 9.65 -6.49 4.31
C THR A 42 10.66 -5.48 4.83
N ALA A 43 10.18 -4.26 5.08
CA ALA A 43 11.02 -3.18 5.59
C ALA A 43 10.14 -2.18 6.33
N SER A 44 10.59 -1.74 7.51
CA SER A 44 9.78 -0.85 8.33
C SER A 44 10.11 0.63 8.15
N LYS A 45 11.35 0.96 7.82
CA LYS A 45 11.78 2.37 7.69
C LYS A 45 12.91 2.48 6.69
N LEU A 46 12.55 2.52 5.41
CA LEU A 46 13.54 2.81 4.38
C LEU A 46 13.47 4.29 4.02
N SER A 47 14.62 4.90 3.84
CA SER A 47 14.73 6.25 3.32
C SER A 47 15.75 6.29 2.20
N GLY A 48 15.72 7.38 1.42
CA GLY A 48 16.49 7.51 0.21
C GLY A 48 15.66 7.16 -1.02
N THR A 49 16.30 7.16 -2.18
CA THR A 49 15.69 6.75 -3.43
C THR A 49 16.09 5.32 -3.71
N TYR A 50 15.12 4.44 -3.95
CA TYR A 50 15.41 3.03 -4.16
C TYR A 50 14.37 2.38 -5.06
N SER A 51 14.76 1.26 -5.66
CA SER A 51 13.84 0.38 -6.37
C SER A 51 14.24 -1.08 -6.15
N PHE A 52 13.24 -1.95 -6.14
CA PHE A 52 13.44 -3.39 -6.04
C PHE A 52 12.87 -4.03 -7.30
N THR A 53 13.69 -4.79 -8.02
CA THR A 53 13.31 -5.37 -9.30
C THR A 53 13.49 -6.88 -9.26
N HIS A 54 12.44 -7.62 -9.60
CA HIS A 54 12.49 -9.07 -9.80
C HIS A 54 13.11 -9.33 -11.16
N LYS A 55 14.34 -9.85 -11.20
CA LYS A 55 15.15 -9.89 -12.42
C LYS A 55 14.69 -10.92 -13.44
N ALA A 56 13.99 -11.96 -13.02
CA ALA A 56 13.51 -12.97 -13.96
C ALA A 56 12.58 -12.39 -15.04
N ASP A 57 11.81 -11.35 -14.68
CA ASP A 57 10.86 -10.72 -15.59
C ASP A 57 11.00 -9.20 -15.64
N ASN A 58 11.94 -8.62 -14.90
CA ASN A 58 12.18 -7.18 -14.79
C ASN A 58 10.99 -6.38 -14.23
N LYS A 59 10.14 -7.02 -13.44
CA LYS A 59 9.03 -6.33 -12.80
C LYS A 59 9.47 -5.73 -11.47
N MET A 60 9.09 -4.47 -11.24
CA MET A 60 9.41 -3.79 -10.00
C MET A 60 8.40 -4.16 -8.93
N LEU A 61 8.88 -4.29 -7.69
CA LEU A 61 8.01 -4.48 -6.54
C LEU A 61 7.29 -3.18 -6.21
N TYR A 62 6.09 -3.28 -5.67
CA TYR A 62 5.35 -2.14 -5.18
C TYR A 62 5.24 -2.17 -3.66
N LYS A 63 5.17 -0.99 -3.05
CA LYS A 63 5.08 -0.86 -1.60
C LYS A 63 3.63 -0.80 -1.15
N ALA A 64 3.30 -1.62 -0.15
CA ALA A 64 2.02 -1.58 0.55
C ALA A 64 2.29 -1.84 2.03
N GLY A 65 2.17 -0.81 2.86
CA GLY A 65 2.55 -0.90 4.27
C GLY A 65 4.05 -1.16 4.42
N PHE A 66 4.40 -2.20 5.12
CA PHE A 66 5.80 -2.58 5.32
C PHE A 66 6.27 -3.66 4.34
N ASN A 67 5.46 -3.98 3.34
CA ASN A 67 5.77 -5.03 2.39
C ASN A 67 6.05 -4.45 1.01
N TYR A 68 7.03 -5.05 0.34
CA TYR A 68 7.28 -4.83 -1.08
C TYR A 68 6.89 -6.09 -1.80
N ARG A 69 5.90 -5.96 -2.69
CA ARG A 69 5.20 -7.10 -3.26
C ARG A 69 5.47 -7.23 -4.75
N TYR A 70 5.50 -8.47 -5.20
CA TYR A 70 5.59 -8.79 -6.63
C TYR A 70 4.23 -8.50 -7.28
N PRO A 71 4.17 -7.62 -8.31
CA PRO A 71 2.89 -7.24 -8.90
C PRO A 71 2.25 -8.35 -9.74
N GLY A 72 3.05 -9.20 -10.38
CA GLY A 72 2.52 -10.17 -11.33
C GLY A 72 1.73 -9.47 -12.43
N ASP A 73 0.49 -9.90 -12.62
CA ASP A 73 -0.43 -9.33 -13.61
C ASP A 73 -1.46 -8.37 -12.96
N ALA A 74 -1.27 -8.00 -11.72
CA ALA A 74 -2.23 -7.14 -11.02
C ALA A 74 -2.24 -5.72 -11.59
N THR A 75 -3.43 -5.12 -11.61
CA THR A 75 -3.58 -3.70 -11.89
C THR A 75 -3.36 -2.94 -10.59
N LEU A 76 -2.33 -2.11 -10.54
CA LEU A 76 -1.97 -1.38 -9.32
C LEU A 76 -2.55 0.03 -9.33
N CYS A 77 -3.03 0.46 -8.18
CA CYS A 77 -3.63 1.76 -7.99
C CYS A 77 -2.88 2.49 -6.88
N ALA A 78 -2.50 3.74 -7.13
CA ALA A 78 -1.83 4.56 -6.13
C ALA A 78 -2.87 5.16 -5.18
N ILE A 79 -2.54 5.16 -3.90
CA ILE A 79 -3.40 5.66 -2.84
C ILE A 79 -2.91 7.04 -2.42
N THR A 80 -3.82 8.01 -2.40
CA THR A 80 -3.56 9.31 -1.82
C THR A 80 -4.34 9.45 -0.52
N LEU A 81 -3.62 9.66 0.57
CA LEU A 81 -4.20 9.92 1.88
C LEU A 81 -3.90 11.36 2.29
N PRO A 82 -4.80 12.02 3.04
CA PRO A 82 -4.52 13.37 3.52
C PRO A 82 -3.35 13.38 4.49
N THR A 83 -2.53 14.41 4.42
CA THR A 83 -1.41 14.60 5.34
C THR A 83 -1.86 15.13 6.69
N THR A 84 -2.97 15.85 6.71
CA THR A 84 -3.59 16.35 7.95
C THR A 84 -5.09 16.14 7.87
N VAL A 85 -5.69 15.81 9.02
CA VAL A 85 -7.14 15.63 9.13
C VAL A 85 -7.60 16.45 10.32
N GLU A 86 -8.58 17.34 10.09
CA GLU A 86 -9.12 18.18 11.13
C GLU A 86 -10.15 17.41 11.96
N ASN A 87 -10.07 17.56 13.27
CA ASN A 87 -11.06 17.07 14.23
C ASN A 87 -11.13 15.54 14.31
N GLY A 88 -10.04 14.87 13.95
CA GLY A 88 -9.97 13.43 14.04
C GLY A 88 -8.73 12.88 13.37
N THR A 89 -8.70 11.55 13.24
CA THR A 89 -7.62 10.83 12.54
C THR A 89 -8.20 9.89 11.51
N LEU A 90 -7.39 9.57 10.53
CA LEU A 90 -7.76 8.69 9.42
C LEU A 90 -6.69 7.62 9.23
N ALA A 91 -7.13 6.38 9.10
CA ALA A 91 -6.27 5.26 8.70
C ALA A 91 -6.98 4.46 7.62
N LEU A 92 -6.21 3.76 6.80
CA LEU A 92 -6.73 2.92 5.73
C LEU A 92 -6.12 1.54 5.84
N LYS A 93 -6.97 0.53 5.92
CA LYS A 93 -6.56 -0.87 5.95
C LYS A 93 -7.14 -1.65 4.79
N GLY A 94 -6.51 -2.75 4.45
CA GLY A 94 -7.03 -3.67 3.47
C GLY A 94 -6.33 -5.01 3.55
N THR A 95 -6.93 -6.03 2.97
CA THR A 95 -6.36 -7.36 2.89
C THR A 95 -6.05 -7.68 1.44
N ILE A 96 -4.76 -7.70 1.11
CA ILE A 96 -4.31 -8.08 -0.23
C ILE A 96 -4.40 -9.60 -0.34
N GLY A 97 -4.94 -10.08 -1.48
CA GLY A 97 -5.35 -11.47 -1.63
C GLY A 97 -4.34 -12.56 -1.30
N ALA A 98 -3.03 -12.26 -1.41
CA ALA A 98 -1.99 -13.22 -1.08
C ALA A 98 -1.76 -13.36 0.42
N ASP A 99 -2.29 -12.45 1.22
CA ASP A 99 -2.08 -12.41 2.68
C ASP A 99 -3.33 -12.84 3.43
N GLN A 100 -3.10 -13.22 4.70
CA GLN A 100 -4.20 -13.50 5.61
C GLN A 100 -4.38 -12.41 6.66
N GLY A 101 -3.50 -11.40 6.67
CA GLY A 101 -3.55 -10.30 7.60
C GLY A 101 -3.88 -8.98 6.92
N GLU A 102 -4.20 -7.99 7.72
CA GLU A 102 -4.50 -6.66 7.22
C GLU A 102 -3.23 -5.85 6.99
N THR A 103 -3.22 -5.06 5.93
CA THR A 103 -2.17 -4.10 5.64
C THR A 103 -2.65 -2.71 6.04
N LEU A 104 -1.83 -1.98 6.79
CA LEU A 104 -2.07 -0.58 7.09
C LEU A 104 -1.32 0.26 6.04
N PHE A 105 -2.08 0.93 5.19
CA PHE A 105 -1.51 1.67 4.06
C PHE A 105 -1.04 3.07 4.48
N GLU A 106 -0.02 3.53 3.78
CA GLU A 106 0.50 4.89 3.91
C GLU A 106 0.24 5.68 2.63
N ASN A 107 0.30 7.00 2.73
CA ASN A 107 0.15 7.85 1.54
C ASN A 107 1.21 7.49 0.50
N GLY A 108 0.79 7.32 -0.73
CA GLY A 108 1.68 6.94 -1.83
C GLY A 108 1.85 5.44 -2.03
N ASP A 109 1.33 4.62 -1.13
CA ASP A 109 1.33 3.17 -1.32
C ASP A 109 0.48 2.79 -2.53
N GLN A 110 0.68 1.58 -3.02
CA GLN A 110 -0.09 1.01 -4.12
C GLN A 110 -0.86 -0.21 -3.62
N VAL A 111 -1.95 -0.50 -4.30
CA VAL A 111 -2.82 -1.63 -3.97
C VAL A 111 -3.38 -2.22 -5.26
N PRO A 112 -3.55 -3.55 -5.33
CA PRO A 112 -4.23 -4.15 -6.48
C PRO A 112 -5.69 -3.72 -6.54
N ALA A 113 -6.18 -3.46 -7.75
CA ALA A 113 -7.60 -3.22 -7.97
C ALA A 113 -8.42 -4.40 -7.44
N GLY A 114 -9.58 -4.12 -6.85
CA GLY A 114 -10.44 -5.16 -6.32
C GLY A 114 -10.14 -5.56 -4.88
N THR A 115 -9.11 -4.98 -4.25
CA THR A 115 -8.77 -5.29 -2.86
C THR A 115 -9.84 -4.74 -1.90
N PRO A 116 -10.35 -5.56 -0.97
CA PRO A 116 -11.25 -5.06 0.08
C PRO A 116 -10.51 -4.10 1.01
N MET A 117 -11.09 -2.92 1.21
CA MET A 117 -10.49 -1.83 1.98
C MET A 117 -11.45 -1.36 3.06
N THR A 118 -10.91 -0.79 4.13
CA THR A 118 -11.70 -0.18 5.20
C THR A 118 -11.05 1.11 5.67
N ILE A 119 -11.84 2.17 5.69
CA ILE A 119 -11.43 3.46 6.25
C ILE A 119 -11.71 3.43 7.76
N ILE A 120 -10.69 3.76 8.55
CA ILE A 120 -10.84 3.87 9.99
C ILE A 120 -10.71 5.35 10.34
N ALA A 121 -11.83 5.97 10.66
CA ALA A 121 -11.87 7.36 11.06
C ALA A 121 -12.18 7.43 12.55
N THR A 122 -11.34 8.14 13.29
CA THR A 122 -11.48 8.30 14.74
C THR A 122 -11.71 9.77 15.04
N PRO A 123 -12.93 10.15 15.47
CA PRO A 123 -13.20 11.54 15.81
C PRO A 123 -12.44 11.98 17.04
N SER A 124 -12.04 13.26 17.06
CA SER A 124 -11.54 13.89 18.28
C SER A 124 -12.68 14.05 19.29
N PRO A 125 -12.34 14.23 20.59
CA PRO A 125 -13.39 14.47 21.59
C PRO A 125 -14.31 15.63 21.21
N GLY A 126 -15.61 15.40 21.27
CA GLY A 126 -16.61 16.38 20.87
C GLY A 126 -17.00 16.37 19.41
N TYR A 127 -16.47 15.41 18.64
CA TYR A 127 -16.77 15.28 17.22
C TYR A 127 -17.29 13.90 16.87
N SER A 128 -17.92 13.80 15.72
CA SER A 128 -18.39 12.54 15.15
C SER A 128 -18.05 12.50 13.67
N ILE A 129 -18.15 11.31 13.06
CA ILE A 129 -17.88 11.16 11.63
C ILE A 129 -19.04 11.77 10.86
N LYS A 130 -18.72 12.69 9.94
CA LYS A 130 -19.70 13.26 9.03
C LYS A 130 -19.83 12.42 7.77
N SER A 131 -18.71 12.09 7.13
CA SER A 131 -18.73 11.34 5.88
C SER A 131 -17.38 10.72 5.58
N PHE A 132 -17.42 9.66 4.76
CA PHE A 132 -16.25 9.12 4.09
C PHE A 132 -16.29 9.50 2.62
N SER A 133 -15.14 9.60 1.99
CA SER A 133 -15.03 9.91 0.57
C SER A 133 -13.90 9.11 -0.04
N VAL A 134 -14.19 8.40 -1.14
CA VAL A 134 -13.18 7.77 -1.98
C VAL A 134 -13.46 8.22 -3.41
N ARG A 135 -12.45 8.77 -4.06
CA ARG A 135 -12.59 9.30 -5.42
C ARG A 135 -11.50 8.77 -6.32
N GLN A 136 -11.92 8.25 -7.47
CA GLN A 136 -11.06 7.88 -8.58
C GLN A 136 -11.16 8.99 -9.63
N GLY A 137 -10.22 9.91 -9.62
CA GLY A 137 -10.33 11.10 -10.46
C GLY A 137 -11.56 11.91 -10.10
N ASN A 138 -12.48 12.07 -11.05
CA ASN A 138 -13.73 12.80 -10.84
C ASN A 138 -14.90 11.88 -10.44
N ASN A 139 -14.65 10.59 -10.32
CA ASN A 139 -15.71 9.63 -10.01
C ASN A 139 -15.68 9.28 -8.52
N ASN A 140 -16.87 9.22 -7.93
CA ASN A 140 -17.02 8.77 -6.55
C ASN A 140 -17.05 7.25 -6.51
N VAL A 141 -16.32 6.68 -5.55
CA VAL A 141 -16.37 5.25 -5.24
C VAL A 141 -17.31 5.08 -4.06
N THR A 142 -18.19 4.11 -4.14
CA THR A 142 -19.16 3.84 -3.07
C THR A 142 -18.44 3.32 -1.82
N VAL A 143 -18.73 3.95 -0.67
CA VAL A 143 -18.20 3.54 0.63
C VAL A 143 -19.38 3.24 1.54
N ASP A 144 -19.37 2.07 2.17
CA ASP A 144 -20.40 1.68 3.12
C ASP A 144 -20.29 2.51 4.41
N THR A 145 -21.35 2.48 5.20
CA THR A 145 -21.42 3.28 6.43
C THR A 145 -20.35 2.90 7.47
N ASP A 146 -19.82 1.67 7.36
CA ASP A 146 -18.72 1.21 8.23
C ASP A 146 -17.33 1.55 7.70
N GLY A 147 -17.24 2.26 6.58
CA GLY A 147 -15.98 2.64 5.96
C GLY A 147 -15.44 1.65 4.94
N SER A 148 -16.18 0.58 4.66
CA SER A 148 -15.74 -0.46 3.74
C SER A 148 -15.96 -0.07 2.29
N PHE A 149 -14.99 -0.38 1.43
CA PHE A 149 -15.12 -0.21 -0.01
C PHE A 149 -14.17 -1.17 -0.72
N THR A 150 -14.30 -1.25 -2.03
CA THR A 150 -13.40 -2.04 -2.87
C THR A 150 -12.50 -1.10 -3.64
N ALA A 151 -11.20 -1.37 -3.65
CA ALA A 151 -10.25 -0.56 -4.40
C ALA A 151 -10.67 -0.50 -5.87
N PRO A 152 -10.79 0.70 -6.46
CA PRO A 152 -11.16 0.84 -7.87
C PRO A 152 -10.01 0.43 -8.79
N ASP A 153 -10.23 0.51 -10.09
CA ASP A 153 -9.24 0.12 -11.09
C ASP A 153 -8.34 1.27 -11.55
N GLY A 154 -8.16 2.27 -10.74
CA GLY A 154 -7.28 3.41 -10.99
C GLY A 154 -6.90 4.09 -9.70
N ASP A 155 -5.97 5.04 -9.78
CA ASP A 155 -5.52 5.78 -8.61
C ASP A 155 -6.69 6.46 -7.92
N PHE A 156 -6.66 6.50 -6.60
CA PHE A 156 -7.77 7.04 -5.83
C PHE A 156 -7.30 7.80 -4.60
N THR A 157 -8.19 8.69 -4.13
CA THR A 157 -7.97 9.52 -2.94
C THR A 157 -9.00 9.15 -1.89
N VAL A 158 -8.54 8.99 -0.65
CA VAL A 158 -9.39 8.67 0.50
C VAL A 158 -9.44 9.87 1.42
N ALA A 159 -10.62 10.18 1.92
CA ALA A 159 -10.82 11.28 2.87
C ALA A 159 -11.96 10.96 3.84
N ALA A 160 -11.96 11.65 4.97
CA ALA A 160 -13.06 11.61 5.93
C ALA A 160 -13.27 13.01 6.47
N GLU A 161 -14.52 13.33 6.80
CA GLU A 161 -14.88 14.57 7.44
C GLU A 161 -15.53 14.31 8.78
N PHE A 162 -15.29 15.21 9.71
CA PHE A 162 -15.86 15.15 11.04
C PHE A 162 -16.71 16.39 11.30
N LYS A 163 -17.71 16.26 12.15
CA LYS A 163 -18.61 17.34 12.53
C LYS A 163 -18.73 17.41 14.03
N PRO A 164 -19.09 18.58 14.61
CA PRO A 164 -19.35 18.65 16.05
C PRO A 164 -20.41 17.65 16.46
N PHE A 165 -20.21 17.07 17.62
CA PHE A 165 -21.12 16.06 18.17
C PHE A 165 -22.32 16.77 18.79
N ARG A 166 -23.39 16.86 18.00
CA ARG A 166 -24.64 17.49 18.45
C ARG A 166 -25.79 17.06 17.61
#